data_6e0ca5738851ce3516fb980233035a49
#
_entry.id   6e0ca5738851ce3516fb980233035a49
#
_cell.length_a   1.000
_cell.length_b   1.000
_cell.length_c   1.000
_cell.angle_alpha   90.00
_cell.angle_beta   90.00
_cell.angle_gamma   90.00
#
_symmetry.space_group_name_H-M   'P 1'
#
loop_
_entity.id
_entity.type
_entity.pdbx_description
1 polymer ?
#
loop_
_entity_poly.entity_id
_entity_poly.type
_entity_poly.pdbx_seq_one_letter_code
_entity_poly.pdbx_strand_id
1 'polypeptide(L)'
;MRTEGGLLPVDVLQRVVNADASLPGLQPASYHLAAGERLNEAINRSWNRLLPAWASFEEARRRPSDNDAGTTITRERWLLPLFQELGYGRLQTSRGLEIEGKAYPVSHRWVHVPIHLVGCRIELDRRTAGVAGAARMSPHGLVQEALNRADDDLWGFVSNGLRLRLLRDNASLTRPSFVEFDLEAMMQGEVYADFVLLWLLCHQSRVEGERPAQFWLERWMQTAVEQGTRALEQLRDNVQLAIEHLGAGFIAHPHNPALRDRLHSGALDKQDYYRQLLRLVYRLLFLFVAEDRDLLL
;
A
#
# COMPACT_ATOMS: atom_id res chain seq x y z
N MET A 1 -7.80 0.94 -8.18
CA MET A 1 -6.58 0.77 -7.35
C MET A 1 -6.52 -0.65 -6.77
N ARG A 2 -5.30 -1.22 -6.58
CA ARG A 2 -5.05 -2.55 -5.97
C ARG A 2 -3.93 -2.44 -4.93
N THR A 3 -4.07 -3.13 -3.80
CA THR A 3 -3.02 -3.24 -2.79
C THR A 3 -2.61 -4.70 -2.62
N GLU A 4 -1.32 -4.97 -2.48
CA GLU A 4 -0.79 -6.29 -2.14
C GLU A 4 0.17 -6.18 -0.95
N GLY A 5 0.25 -7.26 -0.16
CA GLY A 5 1.18 -7.37 0.96
C GLY A 5 0.92 -6.44 2.14
N GLY A 6 -0.24 -5.75 2.16
CA GLY A 6 -0.63 -4.90 3.30
C GLY A 6 0.25 -3.66 3.50
N LEU A 7 0.87 -3.14 2.42
CA LEU A 7 1.77 -1.99 2.48
C LEU A 7 1.11 -0.77 3.15
N LEU A 8 -0.10 -0.47 2.73
CA LEU A 8 -0.99 0.48 3.39
C LEU A 8 -2.34 -0.20 3.59
N PRO A 9 -2.79 -0.40 4.83
CA PRO A 9 -4.11 -0.98 5.11
C PRO A 9 -5.26 -0.16 4.53
N VAL A 10 -6.36 -0.82 4.22
CA VAL A 10 -7.53 -0.20 3.58
C VAL A 10 -8.11 0.92 4.44
N ASP A 11 -8.11 0.77 5.75
CA ASP A 11 -8.57 1.80 6.70
C ASP A 11 -7.73 3.09 6.62
N VAL A 12 -6.40 2.98 6.51
CA VAL A 12 -5.53 4.15 6.30
C VAL A 12 -5.84 4.81 4.95
N LEU A 13 -6.03 4.03 3.89
CA LEU A 13 -6.38 4.57 2.58
C LEU A 13 -7.73 5.30 2.60
N GLN A 14 -8.73 4.76 3.28
CA GLN A 14 -10.03 5.43 3.47
C GLN A 14 -9.90 6.72 4.27
N ARG A 15 -9.08 6.74 5.34
CA ARG A 15 -8.81 7.95 6.12
C ARG A 15 -8.12 9.02 5.28
N VAL A 16 -7.20 8.63 4.39
CA VAL A 16 -6.54 9.56 3.45
C VAL A 16 -7.57 10.17 2.50
N VAL A 17 -8.42 9.36 1.87
CA VAL A 17 -9.46 9.84 0.94
C VAL A 17 -10.47 10.76 1.63
N ASN A 18 -10.87 10.42 2.85
CA ASN A 18 -11.84 11.19 3.63
C ASN A 18 -11.24 12.45 4.29
N ALA A 19 -9.95 12.72 4.07
CA ALA A 19 -9.21 13.80 4.73
C ALA A 19 -9.41 13.81 6.26
N ASP A 20 -9.35 12.62 6.88
CA ASP A 20 -9.60 12.41 8.30
C ASP A 20 -8.62 13.24 9.14
N ALA A 21 -9.17 14.15 9.94
CA ALA A 21 -8.41 15.06 10.79
C ALA A 21 -7.54 14.33 11.84
N SER A 22 -7.86 13.08 12.18
CA SER A 22 -7.07 12.25 13.09
C SER A 22 -5.82 11.65 12.44
N LEU A 23 -5.70 11.70 11.10
CA LEU A 23 -4.51 11.28 10.38
C LEU A 23 -3.66 12.53 10.05
N PRO A 24 -2.50 12.72 10.69
CA PRO A 24 -1.67 13.90 10.46
C PRO A 24 -1.09 13.88 9.03
N GLY A 25 -0.76 15.09 8.51
CA GLY A 25 -0.17 15.22 7.19
C GLY A 25 -1.14 15.41 6.03
N LEU A 26 -2.46 15.49 6.29
CA LEU A 26 -3.49 15.72 5.27
C LEU A 26 -3.89 17.21 5.13
N GLN A 27 -3.21 18.10 5.83
CA GLN A 27 -3.46 19.54 5.70
C GLN A 27 -2.86 20.09 4.41
N PRO A 28 -3.45 21.13 3.77
CA PRO A 28 -2.91 21.72 2.55
C PRO A 28 -1.43 22.13 2.65
N ALA A 29 -1.03 22.68 3.78
CA ALA A 29 0.37 23.06 4.04
C ALA A 29 1.33 21.86 3.99
N SER A 30 0.87 20.65 4.34
CA SER A 30 1.68 19.41 4.25
C SER A 30 1.88 18.95 2.80
N TYR A 31 1.19 19.56 1.85
CA TYR A 31 1.34 19.36 0.40
C TYR A 31 1.97 20.58 -0.28
N HIS A 32 2.58 21.47 0.50
CA HIS A 32 3.19 22.72 0.03
C HIS A 32 2.24 23.67 -0.71
N LEU A 33 0.94 23.55 -0.46
CA LEU A 33 -0.04 24.44 -1.04
C LEU A 33 0.03 25.83 -0.37
N ALA A 34 -0.25 26.86 -1.16
CA ALA A 34 -0.27 28.23 -0.68
C ALA A 34 -1.36 28.46 0.38
N ALA A 35 -1.19 29.48 1.21
CA ALA A 35 -2.19 29.85 2.22
C ALA A 35 -3.54 30.16 1.54
N GLY A 36 -4.61 29.47 1.98
CA GLY A 36 -5.95 29.59 1.42
C GLY A 36 -6.27 28.66 0.26
N GLU A 37 -5.30 27.97 -0.30
CA GLU A 37 -5.52 26.94 -1.35
C GLU A 37 -6.02 25.64 -0.72
N ARG A 38 -7.01 25.02 -1.35
CA ARG A 38 -7.61 23.76 -0.88
C ARG A 38 -7.06 22.56 -1.65
N LEU A 39 -6.94 21.42 -0.96
CA LEU A 39 -6.47 20.17 -1.58
C LEU A 39 -7.27 19.78 -2.83
N ASN A 40 -8.59 19.81 -2.75
CA ASN A 40 -9.45 19.45 -3.87
C ASN A 40 -9.30 20.39 -5.08
N GLU A 41 -8.98 21.67 -4.87
CA GLU A 41 -8.71 22.63 -5.95
C GLU A 41 -7.38 22.30 -6.64
N ALA A 42 -6.33 22.00 -5.87
CA ALA A 42 -5.04 21.60 -6.40
C ALA A 42 -5.13 20.28 -7.18
N ILE A 43 -5.82 19.28 -6.63
CA ILE A 43 -6.01 17.97 -7.27
C ILE A 43 -6.81 18.12 -8.58
N ASN A 44 -7.89 18.89 -8.57
CA ASN A 44 -8.71 19.13 -9.76
C ASN A 44 -7.90 19.85 -10.86
N ARG A 45 -7.10 20.84 -10.48
CA ARG A 45 -6.20 21.53 -11.42
C ARG A 45 -5.20 20.55 -12.08
N SER A 46 -4.57 19.69 -11.29
CA SER A 46 -3.66 18.66 -11.80
C SER A 46 -4.39 17.67 -12.72
N TRP A 47 -5.59 17.22 -12.34
CA TRP A 47 -6.42 16.36 -13.17
C TRP A 47 -6.68 16.95 -14.55
N ASN A 48 -7.17 18.19 -14.60
CA ASN A 48 -7.49 18.87 -15.84
C ASN A 48 -6.27 19.11 -16.74
N ARG A 49 -5.07 19.25 -16.17
CA ARG A 49 -3.81 19.35 -16.94
C ARG A 49 -3.35 18.02 -17.48
N LEU A 50 -3.66 16.93 -16.80
CA LEU A 50 -3.25 15.58 -17.18
C LEU A 50 -4.13 14.96 -18.27
N LEU A 51 -5.40 15.35 -18.39
CA LEU A 51 -6.29 14.83 -19.44
C LEU A 51 -5.73 15.03 -20.86
N PRO A 52 -5.27 16.23 -21.28
CA PRO A 52 -4.67 16.41 -22.60
C PRO A 52 -3.32 15.69 -22.75
N ALA A 53 -2.52 15.56 -21.68
CA ALA A 53 -1.28 14.79 -21.71
C ALA A 53 -1.56 13.30 -21.97
N TRP A 54 -2.57 12.75 -21.30
CA TRP A 54 -3.01 11.37 -21.53
C TRP A 54 -3.51 11.18 -22.97
N ALA A 55 -4.36 12.07 -23.48
CA ALA A 55 -4.87 11.99 -24.85
C ALA A 55 -3.74 11.99 -25.88
N SER A 56 -2.72 12.86 -25.69
CA SER A 56 -1.53 12.90 -26.55
C SER A 56 -0.70 11.61 -26.48
N PHE A 57 -0.58 11.02 -25.29
CA PHE A 57 0.09 9.74 -25.10
C PHE A 57 -0.67 8.60 -25.77
N GLU A 58 -2.00 8.52 -25.60
CA GLU A 58 -2.86 7.51 -26.23
C GLU A 58 -2.78 7.53 -27.74
N GLU A 59 -2.82 8.71 -28.35
CA GLU A 59 -2.64 8.85 -29.79
C GLU A 59 -1.27 8.33 -30.26
N ALA A 60 -0.21 8.69 -29.54
CA ALA A 60 1.15 8.27 -29.89
C ALA A 60 1.34 6.74 -29.71
N ARG A 61 0.74 6.15 -28.65
CA ARG A 61 0.80 4.72 -28.36
C ARG A 61 0.16 3.85 -29.42
N ARG A 62 -0.91 4.33 -30.06
CA ARG A 62 -1.65 3.61 -31.11
C ARG A 62 -0.88 3.47 -32.41
N ARG A 63 0.16 4.27 -32.63
CA ARG A 63 0.99 4.17 -33.84
C ARG A 63 1.85 2.91 -33.77
N PRO A 64 1.79 2.03 -34.77
CA PRO A 64 2.58 0.81 -34.75
C PRO A 64 4.07 1.14 -34.82
N SER A 65 4.83 0.47 -33.98
CA SER A 65 6.30 0.46 -34.00
C SER A 65 6.73 -0.94 -33.60
N ASP A 66 7.24 -1.70 -34.55
CA ASP A 66 7.40 -3.15 -34.42
C ASP A 66 8.51 -3.56 -33.40
N ASN A 67 9.43 -2.66 -33.04
CA ASN A 67 10.58 -3.00 -32.16
C ASN A 67 10.83 -1.98 -31.04
N ASP A 68 9.95 -1.00 -30.79
CA ASP A 68 10.15 0.00 -29.75
C ASP A 68 9.32 -0.32 -28.50
N ALA A 69 9.98 -0.39 -27.33
CA ALA A 69 9.34 -0.52 -26.03
C ALA A 69 8.37 0.64 -25.70
N GLY A 70 8.37 1.70 -26.47
CA GLY A 70 7.57 2.91 -26.25
C GLY A 70 8.10 3.78 -25.10
N THR A 71 9.36 3.63 -24.72
CA THR A 71 9.92 4.28 -23.54
C THR A 71 9.90 5.80 -23.64
N THR A 72 10.32 6.36 -24.78
CA THR A 72 10.38 7.81 -24.98
C THR A 72 8.98 8.43 -24.93
N ILE A 73 8.04 7.88 -25.69
CA ILE A 73 6.66 8.42 -25.72
C ILE A 73 5.98 8.31 -24.35
N THR A 74 6.20 7.20 -23.64
CA THR A 74 5.64 6.98 -22.31
C THR A 74 6.18 7.97 -21.30
N ARG A 75 7.49 8.22 -21.31
CA ARG A 75 8.12 9.17 -20.39
C ARG A 75 7.75 10.61 -20.73
N GLU A 76 8.02 11.05 -21.94
CA GLU A 76 7.92 12.46 -22.30
C GLU A 76 6.48 12.96 -22.37
N ARG A 77 5.55 12.16 -22.91
CA ARG A 77 4.16 12.60 -23.10
C ARG A 77 3.25 12.34 -21.91
N TRP A 78 3.62 11.41 -21.03
CA TRP A 78 2.74 10.98 -19.96
C TRP A 78 3.39 11.00 -18.58
N LEU A 79 4.41 10.19 -18.32
CA LEU A 79 4.90 9.98 -16.96
C LEU A 79 5.63 11.20 -16.39
N LEU A 80 6.43 11.91 -17.18
CA LEU A 80 7.10 13.13 -16.72
C LEU A 80 6.08 14.25 -16.42
N PRO A 81 5.05 14.50 -17.26
CA PRO A 81 3.93 15.37 -16.89
C PRO A 81 3.19 14.92 -15.63
N LEU A 82 2.92 13.60 -15.44
CA LEU A 82 2.29 13.09 -14.25
C LEU A 82 3.11 13.40 -12.99
N PHE A 83 4.40 13.08 -12.98
CA PHE A 83 5.27 13.37 -11.85
C PHE A 83 5.45 14.87 -11.60
N GLN A 84 5.40 15.69 -12.64
CA GLN A 84 5.41 17.16 -12.48
C GLN A 84 4.15 17.63 -11.74
N GLU A 85 2.97 17.15 -12.08
CA GLU A 85 1.71 17.48 -11.39
C GLU A 85 1.63 16.86 -9.98
N LEU A 86 2.41 15.82 -9.69
CA LEU A 86 2.61 15.26 -8.35
C LEU A 86 3.68 16.02 -7.53
N GLY A 87 4.17 17.16 -8.03
CA GLY A 87 5.08 18.05 -7.30
C GLY A 87 6.57 17.72 -7.42
N TYR A 88 6.98 16.69 -8.14
CA TYR A 88 8.40 16.32 -8.30
C TYR A 88 9.20 17.29 -9.19
N GLY A 89 8.52 18.23 -9.86
CA GLY A 89 9.15 19.14 -10.79
C GLY A 89 9.74 18.40 -11.99
N ARG A 90 10.88 18.86 -12.47
CA ARG A 90 11.58 18.21 -13.59
C ARG A 90 12.41 17.04 -13.08
N LEU A 91 11.87 15.83 -13.17
CA LEU A 91 12.63 14.62 -12.84
C LEU A 91 13.86 14.51 -13.72
N GLN A 92 15.01 14.30 -13.07
CA GLN A 92 16.29 14.09 -13.76
C GLN A 92 16.51 12.60 -14.01
N THR A 93 17.08 12.28 -15.17
CA THR A 93 17.53 10.91 -15.46
C THR A 93 18.68 10.52 -14.53
N SER A 94 18.60 9.32 -13.98
CA SER A 94 19.66 8.72 -13.17
C SER A 94 20.60 7.89 -14.03
N ARG A 95 21.89 7.86 -13.64
CA ARG A 95 22.85 6.87 -14.19
C ARG A 95 22.65 5.46 -13.65
N GLY A 96 21.63 5.25 -12.82
CA GLY A 96 21.39 4.06 -12.03
C GLY A 96 21.90 4.21 -10.60
N LEU A 97 21.63 3.19 -9.80
CA LEU A 97 22.12 3.08 -8.42
C LEU A 97 23.22 2.04 -8.38
N GLU A 98 24.27 2.28 -7.64
CA GLU A 98 25.27 1.29 -7.30
C GLU A 98 25.18 0.99 -5.80
N ILE A 99 24.82 -0.24 -5.46
CA ILE A 99 24.62 -0.68 -4.08
C ILE A 99 25.44 -1.95 -3.88
N GLU A 100 26.39 -1.95 -2.94
CA GLU A 100 27.28 -3.09 -2.65
C GLU A 100 28.00 -3.62 -3.91
N GLY A 101 28.42 -2.74 -4.82
CA GLY A 101 29.11 -3.12 -6.06
C GLY A 101 28.19 -3.70 -7.16
N LYS A 102 26.87 -3.74 -6.94
CA LYS A 102 25.89 -4.15 -7.94
C LYS A 102 25.18 -2.92 -8.52
N ALA A 103 25.13 -2.87 -9.87
CA ALA A 103 24.46 -1.80 -10.58
C ALA A 103 22.97 -2.10 -10.78
N TYR A 104 22.12 -1.16 -10.38
CA TYR A 104 20.68 -1.14 -10.61
C TYR A 104 20.32 -0.01 -11.57
N PRO A 105 19.98 -0.30 -12.83
CA PRO A 105 19.70 0.71 -13.86
C PRO A 105 18.33 1.37 -13.67
N VAL A 106 18.10 1.98 -12.50
CA VAL A 106 16.92 2.79 -12.23
C VAL A 106 16.97 4.06 -13.07
N SER A 107 15.89 4.39 -13.76
CA SER A 107 15.89 5.42 -14.79
C SER A 107 15.93 6.86 -14.27
N HIS A 108 15.32 7.12 -13.12
CA HIS A 108 15.22 8.44 -12.49
C HIS A 108 15.40 8.29 -10.97
N ARG A 109 15.72 9.38 -10.32
CA ARG A 109 15.78 9.46 -8.85
C ARG A 109 15.34 10.84 -8.40
N TRP A 110 14.62 10.89 -7.29
CA TRP A 110 14.29 12.10 -6.58
C TRP A 110 14.77 11.97 -5.13
N VAL A 111 15.85 12.67 -4.78
CA VAL A 111 16.52 12.57 -3.46
C VAL A 111 16.80 11.11 -3.06
N HIS A 112 16.04 10.55 -2.12
CA HIS A 112 16.13 9.18 -1.61
C HIS A 112 15.07 8.24 -2.21
N VAL A 113 14.47 8.63 -3.34
CA VAL A 113 13.37 7.87 -3.95
C VAL A 113 13.77 7.42 -5.35
N PRO A 114 14.08 6.13 -5.57
CA PRO A 114 14.24 5.57 -6.89
C PRO A 114 12.90 5.56 -7.64
N ILE A 115 12.92 6.07 -8.86
CA ILE A 115 11.75 6.14 -9.75
C ILE A 115 12.13 5.46 -11.07
N HIS A 116 11.54 4.30 -11.35
CA HIS A 116 11.86 3.52 -12.53
C HIS A 116 10.73 3.57 -13.54
N LEU A 117 10.93 4.29 -14.63
CA LEU A 117 9.96 4.51 -15.69
C LEU A 117 10.37 3.71 -16.92
N VAL A 118 9.53 2.78 -17.36
CA VAL A 118 9.73 1.96 -18.56
C VAL A 118 8.67 2.28 -19.63
N GLY A 119 8.80 1.71 -20.81
CA GLY A 119 7.84 1.91 -21.89
C GLY A 119 6.52 1.17 -21.67
N CYS A 120 5.45 1.67 -22.28
CA CYS A 120 4.09 1.13 -22.14
C CYS A 120 3.89 -0.29 -22.66
N ARG A 121 4.85 -0.81 -23.44
CA ARG A 121 4.85 -2.20 -23.92
C ARG A 121 5.61 -3.17 -23.01
N ILE A 122 6.14 -2.69 -21.88
CA ILE A 122 6.91 -3.49 -20.93
C ILE A 122 6.00 -3.89 -19.77
N GLU A 123 5.95 -5.18 -19.47
CA GLU A 123 5.25 -5.69 -18.29
C GLU A 123 6.11 -5.45 -17.02
N LEU A 124 5.47 -4.96 -15.95
CA LEU A 124 6.20 -4.64 -14.71
C LEU A 124 6.72 -5.88 -13.98
N ASP A 125 6.08 -7.03 -14.18
CA ASP A 125 6.40 -8.28 -13.47
C ASP A 125 7.28 -9.24 -14.27
N ARG A 126 7.60 -8.91 -15.54
CA ARG A 126 8.39 -9.76 -16.42
C ARG A 126 9.63 -9.05 -16.93
N ARG A 127 10.71 -9.82 -17.06
CA ARG A 127 11.92 -9.33 -17.74
C ARG A 127 11.68 -9.23 -19.25
N THR A 128 12.24 -8.22 -19.88
CA THR A 128 12.18 -8.03 -21.32
C THR A 128 13.61 -7.90 -21.87
N ALA A 129 14.07 -8.93 -22.57
CA ALA A 129 15.44 -8.97 -23.11
C ALA A 129 15.68 -7.78 -24.05
N GLY A 130 16.87 -7.19 -24.00
CA GLY A 130 17.26 -6.06 -24.84
C GLY A 130 16.74 -4.70 -24.41
N VAL A 131 15.86 -4.63 -23.39
CA VAL A 131 15.32 -3.36 -22.89
C VAL A 131 16.07 -2.91 -21.64
N ALA A 132 16.66 -1.72 -21.70
CA ALA A 132 17.36 -1.14 -20.54
C ALA A 132 16.43 -1.02 -19.33
N GLY A 133 16.89 -1.49 -18.16
CA GLY A 133 16.09 -1.50 -16.94
C GLY A 133 15.06 -2.64 -16.81
N ALA A 134 14.92 -3.50 -17.84
CA ALA A 134 14.05 -4.68 -17.81
C ALA A 134 14.73 -5.96 -18.31
N ALA A 135 15.97 -5.89 -18.79
CA ALA A 135 16.65 -7.00 -19.46
C ALA A 135 17.10 -8.13 -18.51
N ARG A 136 17.59 -7.79 -17.33
CA ARG A 136 18.14 -8.76 -16.37
C ARG A 136 17.09 -9.26 -15.37
N MET A 137 16.17 -8.40 -15.00
CA MET A 137 15.08 -8.67 -14.08
C MET A 137 13.85 -7.84 -14.46
N SER A 138 12.69 -8.14 -13.88
CA SER A 138 11.48 -7.35 -14.09
C SER A 138 11.67 -5.93 -13.55
N PRO A 139 11.00 -4.91 -14.12
CA PRO A 139 11.05 -3.54 -13.60
C PRO A 139 10.66 -3.46 -12.11
N HIS A 140 9.63 -4.19 -11.69
CA HIS A 140 9.25 -4.30 -10.28
C HIS A 140 10.37 -4.89 -9.43
N GLY A 141 10.91 -6.05 -9.84
CA GLY A 141 12.00 -6.73 -9.11
C GLY A 141 13.26 -5.88 -9.00
N LEU A 142 13.56 -5.07 -10.02
CA LEU A 142 14.71 -4.17 -10.02
C LEU A 142 14.59 -3.10 -8.91
N VAL A 143 13.43 -2.46 -8.80
CA VAL A 143 13.21 -1.43 -7.78
C VAL A 143 13.13 -2.07 -6.39
N GLN A 144 12.39 -3.20 -6.26
CA GLN A 144 12.26 -3.89 -4.98
C GLN A 144 13.60 -4.38 -4.44
N GLU A 145 14.44 -4.98 -5.28
CA GLU A 145 15.77 -5.42 -4.85
C GLU A 145 16.67 -4.24 -4.50
N ALA A 146 16.60 -3.15 -5.25
CA ALA A 146 17.35 -1.94 -4.94
C ALA A 146 16.93 -1.36 -3.57
N LEU A 147 15.64 -1.26 -3.28
CA LEU A 147 15.12 -0.80 -2.00
C LEU A 147 15.55 -1.71 -0.84
N ASN A 148 15.48 -3.03 -1.03
CA ASN A 148 15.82 -4.00 0.03
C ASN A 148 17.31 -4.04 0.38
N ARG A 149 18.16 -3.41 -0.44
CA ARG A 149 19.61 -3.36 -0.22
C ARG A 149 20.14 -1.97 0.09
N ALA A 150 19.33 -0.95 -0.15
CA ALA A 150 19.72 0.43 0.09
C ALA A 150 19.41 0.81 1.54
N ASP A 151 20.40 1.31 2.27
CA ASP A 151 20.19 1.78 3.65
C ASP A 151 19.35 3.07 3.71
N ASP A 152 19.44 3.91 2.68
CA ASP A 152 18.83 5.24 2.66
C ASP A 152 17.58 5.37 1.77
N ASP A 153 17.23 4.37 0.99
CA ASP A 153 16.08 4.38 0.08
C ASP A 153 14.99 3.43 0.61
N LEU A 154 13.93 3.97 1.19
CA LEU A 154 12.87 3.17 1.81
C LEU A 154 11.65 3.00 0.91
N TRP A 155 11.35 4.02 0.09
CA TRP A 155 10.19 4.08 -0.80
C TRP A 155 10.62 4.32 -2.24
N GLY A 156 9.91 3.77 -3.20
CA GLY A 156 10.21 3.95 -4.61
C GLY A 156 8.99 3.77 -5.52
N PHE A 157 9.15 4.15 -6.79
CA PHE A 157 8.10 4.05 -7.79
C PHE A 157 8.57 3.24 -8.99
N VAL A 158 7.67 2.46 -9.55
CA VAL A 158 7.85 1.82 -10.87
C VAL A 158 6.60 2.03 -11.71
N SER A 159 6.77 2.41 -12.98
CA SER A 159 5.67 2.60 -13.90
C SER A 159 6.04 2.27 -15.34
N ASN A 160 5.07 1.72 -16.07
CA ASN A 160 5.12 1.59 -17.53
C ASN A 160 4.14 2.54 -18.24
N GLY A 161 3.61 3.55 -17.54
CA GLY A 161 2.62 4.49 -18.06
C GLY A 161 1.19 3.98 -18.05
N LEU A 162 0.95 2.69 -18.01
CA LEU A 162 -0.39 2.08 -17.88
C LEU A 162 -0.69 1.73 -16.42
N ARG A 163 0.35 1.42 -15.66
CA ARG A 163 0.30 1.14 -14.23
C ARG A 163 1.40 1.89 -13.50
N LEU A 164 1.09 2.37 -12.32
CA LEU A 164 2.04 2.98 -11.39
C LEU A 164 1.99 2.19 -10.08
N ARG A 165 3.15 1.75 -9.62
CA ARG A 165 3.30 1.10 -8.31
C ARG A 165 4.15 1.95 -7.39
N LEU A 166 3.66 2.09 -6.17
CA LEU A 166 4.39 2.57 -5.02
C LEU A 166 4.91 1.36 -4.25
N LEU A 167 6.21 1.30 -4.04
CA LEU A 167 6.93 0.20 -3.40
C LEU A 167 7.60 0.70 -2.12
N ARG A 168 7.81 -0.21 -1.18
CA ARG A 168 8.61 0.02 0.02
C ARG A 168 9.61 -1.12 0.18
N ASP A 169 10.73 -0.84 0.86
CA ASP A 169 11.59 -1.89 1.39
C ASP A 169 10.76 -2.93 2.15
N ASN A 170 10.98 -4.18 1.83
CA ASN A 170 10.25 -5.30 2.40
C ASN A 170 11.21 -6.44 2.73
N ALA A 171 11.45 -6.67 4.02
CA ALA A 171 12.26 -7.78 4.49
C ALA A 171 11.70 -9.17 4.10
N SER A 172 10.41 -9.26 3.74
CA SER A 172 9.78 -10.50 3.27
C SER A 172 9.94 -10.65 1.76
N LEU A 173 11.00 -11.29 1.30
CA LEU A 173 11.26 -11.60 -0.10
C LEU A 173 10.23 -12.53 -0.76
N THR A 174 9.32 -13.13 0.00
CA THR A 174 8.40 -14.17 -0.48
C THR A 174 7.05 -13.64 -0.97
N ARG A 175 6.68 -12.40 -0.63
CA ARG A 175 5.40 -11.80 -1.04
C ARG A 175 5.63 -10.36 -1.49
N PRO A 176 5.17 -10.00 -2.70
CA PRO A 176 5.23 -8.62 -3.15
C PRO A 176 4.35 -7.74 -2.23
N SER A 177 4.84 -6.52 -1.95
CA SER A 177 4.11 -5.54 -1.15
C SER A 177 4.12 -4.21 -1.90
N PHE A 178 2.96 -3.79 -2.40
CA PHE A 178 2.84 -2.56 -3.18
C PHE A 178 1.42 -2.00 -3.19
N VAL A 179 1.31 -0.72 -3.53
CA VAL A 179 0.07 -0.08 -3.96
C VAL A 179 0.17 0.16 -5.46
N GLU A 180 -0.79 -0.37 -6.24
CA GLU A 180 -0.85 -0.22 -7.69
C GLU A 180 -2.05 0.61 -8.11
N PHE A 181 -1.81 1.59 -8.97
CA PHE A 181 -2.82 2.35 -9.67
C PHE A 181 -2.86 1.91 -11.14
N ASP A 182 -4.04 1.54 -11.62
CA ASP A 182 -4.28 1.31 -13.03
C ASP A 182 -4.54 2.66 -13.71
N LEU A 183 -3.47 3.24 -14.26
CA LEU A 183 -3.53 4.56 -14.89
C LEU A 183 -4.37 4.53 -16.17
N GLU A 184 -4.33 3.40 -16.88
CA GLU A 184 -5.12 3.24 -18.12
C GLU A 184 -6.61 3.27 -17.81
N ALA A 185 -7.08 2.41 -16.91
CA ALA A 185 -8.49 2.39 -16.53
C ALA A 185 -8.94 3.71 -15.88
N MET A 186 -8.09 4.33 -15.06
CA MET A 186 -8.36 5.62 -14.43
C MET A 186 -8.57 6.75 -15.45
N MET A 187 -7.67 6.87 -16.40
CA MET A 187 -7.71 7.97 -17.38
C MET A 187 -8.73 7.74 -18.49
N GLN A 188 -8.90 6.50 -18.97
CA GLN A 188 -9.91 6.17 -19.98
C GLN A 188 -11.33 6.23 -19.44
N GLY A 189 -11.52 5.81 -18.19
CA GLY A 189 -12.83 5.84 -17.52
C GLY A 189 -13.12 7.16 -16.81
N GLU A 190 -12.21 8.13 -16.86
CA GLU A 190 -12.27 9.40 -16.12
C GLU A 190 -12.62 9.21 -14.63
N VAL A 191 -12.00 8.18 -14.00
CA VAL A 191 -12.26 7.81 -12.59
C VAL A 191 -11.51 8.78 -11.66
N TYR A 192 -12.07 9.97 -11.50
CA TYR A 192 -11.48 11.05 -10.69
C TYR A 192 -11.19 10.63 -9.24
N ALA A 193 -12.03 9.79 -8.65
CA ALA A 193 -11.83 9.31 -7.27
C ALA A 193 -10.50 8.54 -7.09
N ASP A 194 -10.14 7.70 -8.06
CA ASP A 194 -8.85 6.98 -8.05
C ASP A 194 -7.67 7.95 -8.23
N PHE A 195 -7.85 9.01 -9.04
CA PHE A 195 -6.83 10.05 -9.19
C PHE A 195 -6.62 10.86 -7.90
N VAL A 196 -7.69 11.17 -7.18
CA VAL A 196 -7.59 11.84 -5.87
C VAL A 196 -6.68 11.05 -4.95
N LEU A 197 -6.91 9.74 -4.83
CA LEU A 197 -6.09 8.88 -3.98
C LEU A 197 -4.65 8.76 -4.50
N LEU A 198 -4.45 8.62 -5.81
CA LEU A 198 -3.13 8.63 -6.42
C LEU A 198 -2.38 9.91 -6.06
N TRP A 199 -3.01 11.07 -6.23
CA TRP A 199 -2.39 12.36 -5.96
C TRP A 199 -2.02 12.49 -4.48
N LEU A 200 -2.94 12.13 -3.57
CA LEU A 200 -2.71 12.20 -2.12
C LEU A 200 -1.58 11.29 -1.64
N LEU A 201 -1.43 10.10 -2.23
CA LEU A 201 -0.41 9.13 -1.83
C LEU A 201 0.94 9.32 -2.53
N CYS A 202 0.91 9.77 -3.79
CA CYS A 202 2.11 9.82 -4.62
C CYS A 202 2.70 11.23 -4.77
N HIS A 203 2.07 12.26 -4.18
CA HIS A 203 2.65 13.62 -4.17
C HIS A 203 4.03 13.63 -3.50
N GLN A 204 4.96 14.42 -4.05
CA GLN A 204 6.37 14.44 -3.60
C GLN A 204 6.52 14.66 -2.09
N SER A 205 5.68 15.49 -1.48
CA SER A 205 5.69 15.74 -0.04
C SER A 205 5.43 14.50 0.83
N ARG A 206 4.94 13.42 0.25
CA ARG A 206 4.72 12.16 0.96
C ARG A 206 5.99 11.37 1.21
N VAL A 207 7.00 11.61 0.38
CA VAL A 207 8.32 10.97 0.40
C VAL A 207 9.45 12.01 0.59
N GLU A 208 9.13 13.16 1.16
CA GLU A 208 10.07 14.24 1.44
C GLU A 208 10.55 14.20 2.90
N GLY A 209 11.84 14.43 3.11
CA GLY A 209 12.48 14.52 4.42
C GLY A 209 13.98 14.29 4.31
N GLU A 210 14.72 14.67 5.35
CA GLU A 210 16.17 14.41 5.44
C GLU A 210 16.47 12.92 5.55
N ARG A 211 15.53 12.15 6.13
CA ARG A 211 15.63 10.71 6.31
C ARG A 211 14.30 10.07 5.94
N PRO A 212 14.31 8.87 5.32
CA PRO A 212 13.09 8.16 4.92
C PRO A 212 12.10 7.91 6.06
N ALA A 213 12.57 7.75 7.30
CA ALA A 213 11.71 7.62 8.48
C ALA A 213 10.83 8.85 8.77
N GLN A 214 11.15 10.00 8.19
CA GLN A 214 10.36 11.24 8.33
C GLN A 214 9.25 11.36 7.28
N PHE A 215 9.25 10.55 6.26
CA PHE A 215 8.25 10.56 5.19
C PHE A 215 6.85 10.35 5.75
N TRP A 216 5.86 11.07 5.22
CA TRP A 216 4.47 10.87 5.63
C TRP A 216 3.97 9.46 5.35
N LEU A 217 4.36 8.86 4.23
CA LEU A 217 4.03 7.46 3.93
C LEU A 217 4.54 6.52 5.01
N GLU A 218 5.78 6.72 5.48
CA GLU A 218 6.36 5.90 6.53
C GLU A 218 5.64 6.08 7.86
N ARG A 219 5.34 7.34 8.23
CA ARG A 219 4.57 7.64 9.45
C ARG A 219 3.18 7.03 9.42
N TRP A 220 2.49 7.08 8.27
CA TRP A 220 1.17 6.47 8.11
C TRP A 220 1.24 4.96 8.22
N MET A 221 2.24 4.32 7.62
CA MET A 221 2.45 2.89 7.75
C MET A 221 2.76 2.49 9.20
N GLN A 222 3.64 3.21 9.89
CA GLN A 222 3.96 2.94 11.29
C GLN A 222 2.72 3.10 12.19
N THR A 223 1.93 4.16 11.98
CA THR A 223 0.66 4.35 12.69
C THR A 223 -0.30 3.18 12.47
N ALA A 224 -0.39 2.67 11.25
CA ALA A 224 -1.22 1.50 10.93
C ALA A 224 -0.74 0.23 11.65
N VAL A 225 0.56 -0.01 11.66
CA VAL A 225 1.16 -1.15 12.36
C VAL A 225 0.89 -1.07 13.86
N GLU A 226 1.10 0.11 14.48
CA GLU A 226 0.82 0.33 15.91
C GLU A 226 -0.67 0.13 16.24
N GLN A 227 -1.57 0.67 15.42
CA GLN A 227 -3.01 0.48 15.60
C GLN A 227 -3.42 -0.98 15.46
N GLY A 228 -2.87 -1.67 14.46
CA GLY A 228 -3.09 -3.11 14.28
C GLY A 228 -2.60 -3.92 15.46
N THR A 229 -1.43 -3.62 16.01
CA THR A 229 -0.88 -4.28 17.20
C THR A 229 -1.77 -4.05 18.42
N ARG A 230 -2.19 -2.80 18.68
CA ARG A 230 -3.11 -2.47 19.78
C ARG A 230 -4.45 -3.17 19.65
N ALA A 231 -5.01 -3.24 18.42
CA ALA A 231 -6.26 -3.95 18.17
C ALA A 231 -6.14 -5.45 18.46
N LEU A 232 -5.02 -6.08 18.10
CA LEU A 232 -4.75 -7.48 18.44
C LEU A 232 -4.58 -7.72 19.94
N GLU A 233 -3.91 -6.82 20.64
CA GLU A 233 -3.79 -6.89 22.11
C GLU A 233 -5.16 -6.75 22.78
N GLN A 234 -5.98 -5.77 22.39
CA GLN A 234 -7.34 -5.62 22.88
C GLN A 234 -8.21 -6.83 22.58
N LEU A 235 -8.12 -7.39 21.39
CA LEU A 235 -8.84 -8.62 21.04
C LEU A 235 -8.42 -9.78 21.94
N ARG A 236 -7.12 -9.96 22.17
CA ARG A 236 -6.60 -10.99 23.09
C ARG A 236 -7.16 -10.83 24.48
N ASP A 237 -7.11 -9.61 25.04
CA ASP A 237 -7.59 -9.32 26.39
C ASP A 237 -9.11 -9.55 26.48
N ASN A 238 -9.88 -9.10 25.49
CA ASN A 238 -11.32 -9.32 25.44
C ASN A 238 -11.68 -10.81 25.31
N VAL A 239 -10.93 -11.59 24.53
CA VAL A 239 -11.09 -13.05 24.42
C VAL A 239 -10.78 -13.73 25.75
N GLN A 240 -9.75 -13.30 26.44
CA GLN A 240 -9.43 -13.81 27.79
C GLN A 240 -10.59 -13.55 28.76
N LEU A 241 -11.08 -12.32 28.83
CA LEU A 241 -12.23 -11.95 29.66
C LEU A 241 -13.48 -12.78 29.32
N ALA A 242 -13.75 -12.98 28.03
CA ALA A 242 -14.90 -13.79 27.60
C ALA A 242 -14.76 -15.25 28.09
N ILE A 243 -13.56 -15.85 28.02
CA ILE A 243 -13.30 -17.20 28.52
C ILE A 243 -13.52 -17.28 30.04
N GLU A 244 -13.02 -16.28 30.79
CA GLU A 244 -13.19 -16.18 32.24
C GLU A 244 -14.65 -16.06 32.63
N HIS A 245 -15.40 -15.15 31.99
CA HIS A 245 -16.84 -14.95 32.23
C HIS A 245 -17.68 -16.18 31.90
N LEU A 246 -17.45 -16.79 30.72
CA LEU A 246 -18.15 -18.01 30.33
C LEU A 246 -17.83 -19.16 31.29
N GLY A 247 -16.54 -19.33 31.64
CA GLY A 247 -16.11 -20.38 32.58
C GLY A 247 -16.70 -20.21 33.97
N ALA A 248 -16.63 -19.02 34.51
CA ALA A 248 -17.25 -18.71 35.80
C ALA A 248 -18.78 -18.86 35.76
N GLY A 249 -19.42 -18.37 34.68
CA GLY A 249 -20.86 -18.45 34.50
C GLY A 249 -21.37 -19.89 34.43
N PHE A 250 -20.70 -20.78 33.69
CA PHE A 250 -21.08 -22.19 33.66
C PHE A 250 -20.93 -22.88 35.00
N ILE A 251 -19.86 -22.59 35.74
CA ILE A 251 -19.65 -23.16 37.07
C ILE A 251 -20.67 -22.62 38.08
N ALA A 252 -20.97 -21.34 38.04
CA ALA A 252 -21.90 -20.70 38.98
C ALA A 252 -23.36 -21.02 38.72
N HIS A 253 -23.71 -21.47 37.50
CA HIS A 253 -25.10 -21.67 37.10
C HIS A 253 -25.78 -22.76 37.98
N PRO A 254 -26.98 -22.48 38.55
CA PRO A 254 -27.67 -23.41 39.46
C PRO A 254 -27.94 -24.80 38.90
N HIS A 255 -28.20 -24.87 37.59
CA HIS A 255 -28.51 -26.14 36.91
C HIS A 255 -27.27 -26.95 36.47
N ASN A 256 -26.05 -26.54 36.88
CA ASN A 256 -24.81 -27.24 36.53
C ASN A 256 -24.10 -27.88 37.77
N PRO A 257 -24.81 -28.59 38.69
CA PRO A 257 -24.15 -29.25 39.81
C PRO A 257 -23.18 -30.34 39.36
N ALA A 258 -23.52 -31.10 38.34
CA ALA A 258 -22.69 -32.18 37.82
C ALA A 258 -21.33 -31.66 37.27
N LEU A 259 -21.27 -30.46 36.70
CA LEU A 259 -20.03 -29.83 36.22
C LEU A 259 -19.10 -29.52 37.46
N ARG A 260 -19.68 -28.94 38.50
CA ARG A 260 -18.96 -28.63 39.73
C ARG A 260 -18.40 -29.90 40.41
N ASP A 261 -19.23 -30.93 40.53
CA ASP A 261 -18.85 -32.21 41.14
C ASP A 261 -17.72 -32.91 40.36
N ARG A 262 -17.77 -32.88 39.04
CA ARG A 262 -16.72 -33.45 38.19
C ARG A 262 -15.39 -32.66 38.28
N LEU A 263 -15.44 -31.34 38.38
CA LEU A 263 -14.26 -30.50 38.55
C LEU A 263 -13.66 -30.69 39.97
N HIS A 264 -14.50 -30.82 41.01
CA HIS A 264 -14.04 -31.05 42.40
C HIS A 264 -13.47 -32.45 42.59
N SER A 265 -14.08 -33.46 42.03
CA SER A 265 -13.61 -34.87 42.12
C SER A 265 -12.38 -35.15 41.25
N GLY A 266 -11.99 -34.24 40.37
CA GLY A 266 -10.93 -34.48 39.38
C GLY A 266 -11.36 -35.34 38.18
N ALA A 267 -12.64 -35.75 38.08
CA ALA A 267 -13.18 -36.50 36.92
C ALA A 267 -13.21 -35.65 35.65
N LEU A 268 -13.14 -34.35 35.77
CA LEU A 268 -12.88 -33.42 34.69
C LEU A 268 -11.66 -32.57 35.06
N ASP A 269 -10.59 -32.68 34.27
CA ASP A 269 -9.39 -31.86 34.46
C ASP A 269 -9.64 -30.42 34.15
N LYS A 270 -9.04 -29.49 34.89
CA LYS A 270 -9.18 -28.04 34.67
C LYS A 270 -8.69 -27.60 33.30
N GLN A 271 -7.65 -28.23 32.77
CA GLN A 271 -7.15 -27.94 31.41
C GLN A 271 -8.10 -28.40 30.35
N ASP A 272 -8.79 -29.54 30.54
CA ASP A 272 -9.79 -30.01 29.60
C ASP A 272 -11.04 -29.13 29.62
N TYR A 273 -11.46 -28.64 30.78
CA TYR A 273 -12.50 -27.64 30.90
C TYR A 273 -12.13 -26.35 30.14
N TYR A 274 -10.94 -25.83 30.35
CA TYR A 274 -10.42 -24.67 29.66
C TYR A 274 -10.37 -24.86 28.13
N ARG A 275 -9.93 -26.03 27.66
CA ARG A 275 -9.93 -26.38 26.24
C ARG A 275 -11.33 -26.38 25.62
N GLN A 276 -12.37 -26.80 26.37
CA GLN A 276 -13.75 -26.75 25.91
C GLN A 276 -14.25 -25.29 25.78
N LEU A 277 -13.90 -24.44 26.75
CA LEU A 277 -14.21 -23.00 26.67
C LEU A 277 -13.53 -22.35 25.47
N LEU A 278 -12.24 -22.62 25.23
CA LEU A 278 -11.54 -22.16 24.02
C LEU A 278 -12.24 -22.58 22.74
N ARG A 279 -12.65 -23.84 22.64
CA ARG A 279 -13.40 -24.32 21.44
C ARG A 279 -14.72 -23.59 21.26
N LEU A 280 -15.43 -23.29 22.34
CA LEU A 280 -16.68 -22.55 22.30
C LEU A 280 -16.45 -21.12 21.81
N VAL A 281 -15.47 -20.41 22.41
CA VAL A 281 -15.12 -19.05 22.01
C VAL A 281 -14.67 -18.99 20.56
N TYR A 282 -13.83 -19.92 20.09
CA TYR A 282 -13.45 -20.01 18.67
C TYR A 282 -14.63 -20.16 17.74
N ARG A 283 -15.60 -21.00 18.10
CA ARG A 283 -16.83 -21.18 17.30
C ARG A 283 -17.67 -19.92 17.26
N LEU A 284 -17.81 -19.23 18.37
CA LEU A 284 -18.53 -17.95 18.44
C LEU A 284 -17.83 -16.87 17.61
N LEU A 285 -16.52 -16.74 17.72
CA LEU A 285 -15.75 -15.80 16.92
C LEU A 285 -15.90 -16.08 15.41
N PHE A 286 -15.82 -17.36 15.02
CA PHE A 286 -16.04 -17.76 13.63
C PHE A 286 -17.45 -17.38 13.14
N LEU A 287 -18.47 -17.65 13.94
CA LEU A 287 -19.86 -17.31 13.59
C LEU A 287 -20.04 -15.79 13.46
N PHE A 288 -19.52 -15.00 14.40
CA PHE A 288 -19.61 -13.53 14.34
C PHE A 288 -18.90 -12.94 13.14
N VAL A 289 -17.70 -13.46 12.81
CA VAL A 289 -16.97 -13.02 11.61
C VAL A 289 -17.69 -13.43 10.32
N ALA A 290 -18.32 -14.60 10.30
CA ALA A 290 -19.09 -15.06 9.15
C ALA A 290 -20.38 -14.22 8.96
N GLU A 291 -21.04 -13.84 10.06
CA GLU A 291 -22.20 -12.95 10.06
C GLU A 291 -21.82 -11.56 9.56
N ASP A 292 -20.75 -10.96 10.09
CA ASP A 292 -20.24 -9.63 9.70
C ASP A 292 -19.85 -9.55 8.21
N ARG A 293 -19.53 -10.69 7.62
CA ARG A 293 -19.19 -10.82 6.19
C ARG A 293 -20.32 -11.28 5.29
N ASP A 294 -21.56 -11.33 5.79
CA ASP A 294 -22.74 -11.86 5.08
C ASP A 294 -22.53 -13.27 4.48
N LEU A 295 -21.76 -14.12 5.18
CA LEU A 295 -21.49 -15.50 4.77
C LEU A 295 -22.43 -16.52 5.43
N LEU A 296 -23.26 -16.09 6.36
CA LEU A 296 -24.34 -16.92 6.95
C LEU A 296 -25.60 -16.69 6.14
N LEU A 297 -26.22 -17.79 5.67
CA LEU A 297 -27.49 -17.80 4.94
C LEU A 297 -28.66 -17.37 5.84
#